data_1ea607601ac8c8fb2ea0230dd952f61f
#
_entry.id   1ea607601ac8c8fb2ea0230dd952f61f
#
_cell.length_a   1.000
_cell.length_b   1.000
_cell.length_c   1.000
_cell.angle_alpha   90.00
_cell.angle_beta   90.00
_cell.angle_gamma   90.00
#
_symmetry.space_group_name_H-M   'P 1'
#
loop_
_entity.id
_entity.type
_entity.pdbx_description
1 polymer ?
#
loop_
_entity_poly.entity_id
_entity_poly.type
_entity_poly.pdbx_seq_one_letter_code
_entity_poly.pdbx_strand_id
1 'polypeptide(L)'
;MSLIIQKFGGTSVSNSDSLKTVAKRITECKDAGNEVVVVVSAMGSSTDELIELASELSNEPSPREMDMLLSAGERITMSLLAIHLNNLGYECFSLTGSQAGIITSSRHGMAEIEEITGERVREGIEKGKIVIVAGFQGVNKETREITTL
;
A
#
# COMPACT_ATOMS: atom_id res chain seq x y z
N MET A 1 15.25 12.84 -16.00
CA MET A 1 14.70 11.72 -15.20
C MET A 1 14.46 12.20 -13.79
N SER A 2 13.23 12.06 -13.32
CA SER A 2 12.83 12.47 -11.96
C SER A 2 12.22 11.29 -11.23
N LEU A 3 12.34 11.29 -9.91
CA LEU A 3 11.58 10.36 -9.05
C LEU A 3 10.20 10.98 -8.80
N ILE A 4 9.16 10.27 -9.21
CA ILE A 4 7.77 10.69 -9.03
C ILE A 4 7.09 9.73 -8.08
N ILE A 5 6.48 10.28 -7.04
CA ILE A 5 5.64 9.51 -6.11
C ILE A 5 4.18 9.81 -6.42
N GLN A 6 3.42 8.78 -6.77
CA GLN A 6 1.99 8.89 -7.05
C GLN A 6 1.19 8.22 -5.95
N LYS A 7 0.29 8.96 -5.32
CA LYS A 7 -0.63 8.42 -4.30
C LYS A 7 -2.04 8.33 -4.86
N PHE A 8 -2.66 7.16 -4.70
CA PHE A 8 -4.04 6.92 -5.11
C PHE A 8 -4.89 6.53 -3.91
N GLY A 9 -5.94 7.31 -3.66
CA GLY A 9 -6.93 7.02 -2.61
C GLY A 9 -7.92 5.93 -3.02
N GLY A 10 -8.76 5.50 -2.07
CA GLY A 10 -9.68 4.37 -2.27
C GLY A 10 -10.66 4.53 -3.44
N THR A 11 -11.17 5.74 -3.68
CA THR A 11 -12.08 6.03 -4.80
C THR A 11 -11.39 5.88 -6.16
N SER A 12 -10.10 6.16 -6.24
CA SER A 12 -9.31 6.01 -7.46
C SER A 12 -8.98 4.56 -7.80
N VAL A 13 -9.11 3.65 -6.83
CA VAL A 13 -8.82 2.22 -6.94
C VAL A 13 -10.03 1.36 -6.58
N SER A 14 -11.24 1.85 -6.83
CA SER A 14 -12.49 1.25 -6.34
C SER A 14 -12.87 -0.09 -6.98
N ASN A 15 -12.42 -0.36 -8.19
CA ASN A 15 -12.72 -1.58 -8.94
C ASN A 15 -11.63 -1.87 -10.00
N SER A 16 -11.79 -2.93 -10.76
CA SER A 16 -10.82 -3.32 -11.80
C SER A 16 -10.66 -2.27 -12.90
N ASP A 17 -11.73 -1.59 -13.31
CA ASP A 17 -11.66 -0.54 -14.32
C ASP A 17 -10.90 0.69 -13.80
N SER A 18 -11.12 1.08 -12.56
CA SER A 18 -10.36 2.13 -11.89
C SER A 18 -8.87 1.79 -11.79
N LEU A 19 -8.53 0.54 -11.46
CA LEU A 19 -7.16 0.07 -11.42
C LEU A 19 -6.49 0.15 -12.80
N LYS A 20 -7.20 -0.16 -13.88
CA LYS A 20 -6.68 0.02 -15.24
C LYS A 20 -6.42 1.49 -15.58
N THR A 21 -7.28 2.38 -15.14
CA THR A 21 -7.09 3.84 -15.31
C THR A 21 -5.86 4.33 -14.54
N VAL A 22 -5.68 3.88 -13.31
CA VAL A 22 -4.49 4.18 -12.48
C VAL A 22 -3.24 3.62 -13.15
N ALA A 23 -3.26 2.37 -13.61
CA ALA A 23 -2.15 1.76 -14.31
C ALA A 23 -1.71 2.57 -15.54
N LYS A 24 -2.67 3.09 -16.31
CA LYS A 24 -2.38 3.96 -17.45
C LYS A 24 -1.59 5.22 -17.04
N ARG A 25 -1.99 5.89 -15.97
CA ARG A 25 -1.27 7.06 -15.45
C ARG A 25 0.15 6.72 -14.99
N ILE A 26 0.31 5.54 -14.38
CA ILE A 26 1.62 5.06 -13.92
C ILE A 26 2.52 4.78 -15.14
N THR A 27 2.02 4.09 -16.15
CA THR A 27 2.80 3.75 -17.34
C THR A 27 3.15 4.98 -18.16
N GLU A 28 2.24 5.93 -18.33
CA GLU A 28 2.54 7.22 -18.98
C GLU A 28 3.66 7.98 -18.27
N CYS A 29 3.65 7.99 -16.94
CA CYS A 29 4.70 8.60 -16.14
C CYS A 29 6.05 7.88 -16.31
N LYS A 30 6.03 6.56 -16.34
CA LYS A 30 7.22 5.72 -16.54
C LYS A 30 7.79 5.90 -17.96
N ASP A 31 6.94 5.91 -18.98
CA ASP A 31 7.32 6.09 -20.38
C ASP A 31 7.90 7.48 -20.66
N ALA A 32 7.53 8.47 -19.87
CA ALA A 32 8.13 9.80 -19.89
C ALA A 32 9.58 9.82 -19.33
N GLY A 33 10.14 8.68 -18.96
CA GLY A 33 11.52 8.53 -18.48
C GLY A 33 11.70 8.77 -16.99
N ASN A 34 10.63 8.71 -16.20
CA ASN A 34 10.69 8.90 -14.76
C ASN A 34 10.88 7.58 -13.99
N GLU A 35 11.42 7.68 -12.80
CA GLU A 35 11.32 6.66 -11.77
C GLU A 35 9.99 6.83 -11.04
N VAL A 36 9.28 5.73 -10.78
CA VAL A 36 7.91 5.80 -10.24
C VAL A 36 7.76 4.93 -8.99
N VAL A 37 7.32 5.56 -7.93
CA VAL A 37 6.84 4.89 -6.71
C VAL A 37 5.36 5.20 -6.55
N VAL A 38 4.58 4.18 -6.27
CA VAL A 38 3.12 4.29 -6.13
C VAL A 38 2.71 3.92 -4.71
N VAL A 39 1.86 4.73 -4.10
CA VAL A 39 1.25 4.42 -2.79
C VAL A 39 -0.24 4.25 -3.00
N VAL A 40 -0.78 3.12 -2.56
CA VAL A 40 -2.20 2.80 -2.73
C VAL A 40 -2.93 2.63 -1.41
N SER A 41 -4.22 2.94 -1.41
CA SER A 41 -5.17 2.65 -0.35
C SER A 41 -5.94 1.36 -0.64
N ALA A 42 -6.76 0.90 0.31
CA ALA A 42 -7.73 -0.16 0.07
C ALA A 42 -8.75 0.25 -1.01
N MET A 43 -9.35 -0.72 -1.69
CA MET A 43 -10.29 -0.48 -2.79
C MET A 43 -11.63 0.05 -2.27
N GLY A 44 -12.03 1.23 -2.74
CA GLY A 44 -13.37 1.79 -2.50
C GLY A 44 -13.78 1.82 -1.03
N SER A 45 -14.84 1.09 -0.71
CA SER A 45 -15.41 0.95 0.65
C SER A 45 -14.85 -0.23 1.44
N SER A 46 -13.82 -0.92 0.95
CA SER A 46 -13.30 -2.16 1.57
C SER A 46 -12.94 -2.00 3.05
N THR A 47 -12.35 -0.86 3.43
CA THR A 47 -12.02 -0.61 4.85
C THR A 47 -13.28 -0.55 5.72
N ASP A 48 -14.32 0.16 5.26
CA ASP A 48 -15.59 0.26 5.99
C ASP A 48 -16.29 -1.10 6.09
N GLU A 49 -16.26 -1.88 5.03
CA GLU A 49 -16.82 -3.25 5.00
C GLU A 49 -16.10 -4.18 6.00
N LEU A 50 -14.78 -4.07 6.11
CA LEU A 50 -14.01 -4.84 7.10
C LEU A 50 -14.32 -4.42 8.53
N ILE A 51 -14.51 -3.13 8.80
CA ILE A 51 -14.92 -2.60 10.10
C ILE A 51 -16.31 -3.11 10.46
N GLU A 52 -17.25 -3.11 9.52
CA GLU A 52 -18.60 -3.62 9.70
C GLU A 52 -18.58 -5.11 10.07
N LEU A 53 -17.85 -5.94 9.32
CA LEU A 53 -17.69 -7.36 9.63
C LEU A 53 -17.13 -7.60 11.02
N ALA A 54 -16.13 -6.84 11.44
CA ALA A 54 -15.57 -6.94 12.79
C ALA A 54 -16.62 -6.60 13.87
N SER A 55 -17.45 -5.58 13.61
CA SER A 55 -18.49 -5.13 14.54
C SER A 55 -19.62 -6.16 14.73
N GLU A 56 -19.89 -6.99 13.73
CA GLU A 56 -20.83 -8.10 13.82
C GLU A 56 -20.35 -9.20 14.79
N LEU A 57 -19.03 -9.32 14.95
CA LEU A 57 -18.40 -10.35 15.77
C LEU A 57 -18.05 -9.89 17.19
N SER A 58 -17.83 -8.60 17.38
CA SER A 58 -17.44 -8.02 18.67
C SER A 58 -17.87 -6.56 18.77
N ASN A 59 -18.41 -6.19 19.93
CA ASN A 59 -18.69 -4.78 20.25
C ASN A 59 -17.40 -3.99 20.58
N GLU A 60 -16.36 -4.70 20.99
CA GLU A 60 -15.05 -4.14 21.34
C GLU A 60 -13.94 -4.99 20.71
N PRO A 61 -13.75 -4.90 19.38
CA PRO A 61 -12.70 -5.67 18.72
C PRO A 61 -11.31 -5.22 19.19
N SER A 62 -10.42 -6.18 19.38
CA SER A 62 -9.03 -5.91 19.77
C SER A 62 -8.37 -4.96 18.76
N PRO A 63 -7.77 -3.84 19.20
CA PRO A 63 -7.08 -2.92 18.29
C PRO A 63 -5.95 -3.58 17.48
N ARG A 64 -5.24 -4.54 18.07
CA ARG A 64 -4.21 -5.31 17.37
C ARG A 64 -4.80 -6.11 16.20
N GLU A 65 -5.89 -6.81 16.44
CA GLU A 65 -6.55 -7.61 15.39
C GLU A 65 -7.23 -6.73 14.34
N MET A 66 -7.71 -5.55 14.73
CA MET A 66 -8.21 -4.56 13.77
C MET A 66 -7.11 -4.09 12.83
N ASP A 67 -5.91 -3.84 13.32
CA ASP A 67 -4.77 -3.48 12.48
C ASP A 67 -4.41 -4.61 11.50
N MET A 68 -4.42 -5.86 11.96
CA MET A 68 -4.22 -7.02 11.09
C MET A 68 -5.29 -7.09 9.99
N LEU A 69 -6.55 -6.91 10.36
CA LEU A 69 -7.68 -6.95 9.43
C LEU A 69 -7.60 -5.82 8.41
N LEU A 70 -7.47 -4.58 8.87
CA LEU A 70 -7.51 -3.40 8.02
C LEU A 70 -6.30 -3.31 7.07
N SER A 71 -5.14 -3.77 7.52
CA SER A 71 -3.93 -3.81 6.69
C SER A 71 -4.04 -4.75 5.48
N ALA A 72 -5.00 -5.67 5.48
CA ALA A 72 -5.26 -6.56 4.34
C ALA A 72 -5.81 -5.81 3.11
N GLY A 73 -6.53 -4.72 3.31
CA GLY A 73 -7.17 -3.96 2.23
C GLY A 73 -6.17 -3.44 1.21
N GLU A 74 -5.11 -2.79 1.66
CA GLU A 74 -4.07 -2.24 0.78
C GLU A 74 -3.25 -3.35 0.10
N ARG A 75 -3.09 -4.49 0.75
CA ARG A 75 -2.39 -5.66 0.16
C ARG A 75 -3.13 -6.19 -1.05
N ILE A 76 -4.44 -6.20 -1.02
CA ILE A 76 -5.28 -6.59 -2.16
C ILE A 76 -5.04 -5.61 -3.31
N THR A 77 -5.18 -4.31 -3.06
CA THR A 77 -5.01 -3.27 -4.07
C THR A 77 -3.62 -3.32 -4.71
N MET A 78 -2.56 -3.33 -3.89
CA MET A 78 -1.19 -3.32 -4.39
C MET A 78 -0.88 -4.54 -5.26
N SER A 79 -1.39 -5.70 -4.88
CA SER A 79 -1.17 -6.95 -5.61
C SER A 79 -1.89 -6.96 -6.96
N LEU A 80 -3.15 -6.54 -6.98
CA LEU A 80 -3.93 -6.46 -8.22
C LEU A 80 -3.32 -5.45 -9.20
N LEU A 81 -2.88 -4.30 -8.72
CA LEU A 81 -2.22 -3.30 -9.54
C LEU A 81 -0.89 -3.82 -10.11
N ALA A 82 -0.08 -4.49 -9.30
CA ALA A 82 1.16 -5.11 -9.73
C ALA A 82 0.93 -6.20 -10.79
N ILE A 83 -0.08 -7.05 -10.60
CA ILE A 83 -0.47 -8.07 -11.57
C ILE A 83 -0.81 -7.43 -12.92
N HIS A 84 -1.59 -6.36 -12.91
CA HIS A 84 -1.98 -5.68 -14.15
C HIS A 84 -0.80 -4.99 -14.83
N LEU A 85 0.04 -4.27 -14.11
CA LEU A 85 1.24 -3.62 -14.66
C LEU A 85 2.22 -4.62 -15.25
N ASN A 86 2.47 -5.75 -14.57
CA ASN A 86 3.30 -6.82 -15.11
C ASN A 86 2.71 -7.43 -16.38
N ASN A 87 1.38 -7.58 -16.45
CA ASN A 87 0.70 -8.04 -17.66
C ASN A 87 0.85 -7.07 -18.83
N LEU A 88 0.98 -5.77 -18.56
CA LEU A 88 1.26 -4.73 -19.57
C LEU A 88 2.73 -4.67 -20.00
N GLY A 89 3.61 -5.49 -19.41
CA GLY A 89 5.02 -5.57 -19.75
C GLY A 89 5.93 -4.64 -18.91
N TYR A 90 5.41 -4.01 -17.86
CA TYR A 90 6.19 -3.17 -16.96
C TYR A 90 6.68 -3.98 -15.76
N GLU A 91 7.99 -4.03 -15.56
CA GLU A 91 8.53 -4.64 -14.35
C GLU A 91 8.14 -3.83 -13.11
N CYS A 92 7.36 -4.46 -12.25
CA CYS A 92 6.95 -3.87 -10.98
C CYS A 92 6.84 -4.92 -9.88
N PHE A 93 6.87 -4.48 -8.65
CA PHE A 93 6.55 -5.31 -7.49
C PHE A 93 5.92 -4.48 -6.38
N SER A 94 5.16 -5.15 -5.54
CA SER A 94 4.47 -4.53 -4.42
C SER A 94 5.13 -4.85 -3.09
N LEU A 95 5.06 -3.90 -2.17
CA LEU A 95 5.59 -3.99 -0.81
C LEU A 95 4.50 -3.62 0.18
N THR A 96 4.37 -4.40 1.25
CA THR A 96 3.63 -3.95 2.43
C THR A 96 4.35 -2.78 3.09
N GLY A 97 3.69 -2.06 3.98
CA GLY A 97 4.35 -0.99 4.75
C GLY A 97 5.60 -1.50 5.49
N SER A 98 5.50 -2.69 6.10
CA SER A 98 6.64 -3.34 6.75
C SER A 98 7.79 -3.62 5.77
N GLN A 99 7.51 -4.19 4.63
CA GLN A 99 8.51 -4.49 3.60
C GLN A 99 9.14 -3.24 2.99
N ALA A 100 8.39 -2.15 2.91
CA ALA A 100 8.88 -0.84 2.48
C ALA A 100 9.73 -0.15 3.55
N GLY A 101 9.77 -0.69 4.76
CA GLY A 101 10.53 -0.14 5.88
C GLY A 101 9.86 1.02 6.60
N ILE A 102 8.52 1.05 6.61
CA ILE A 102 7.75 2.02 7.40
C ILE A 102 7.70 1.53 8.85
N ILE A 103 8.50 2.16 9.68
CA ILE A 103 8.61 1.85 11.11
C ILE A 103 7.71 2.78 11.90
N THR A 104 6.92 2.21 12.80
CA THR A 104 5.89 2.94 13.53
C THR A 104 6.00 2.75 15.04
N SER A 105 5.33 3.63 15.78
CA SER A 105 5.04 3.43 17.18
C SER A 105 4.20 2.18 17.40
N SER A 106 4.11 1.71 18.66
CA SER A 106 3.34 0.49 19.03
C SER A 106 1.84 0.74 19.24
N ARG A 107 1.35 1.93 18.95
CA ARG A 107 -0.06 2.31 19.19
C ARG A 107 -0.94 1.78 18.06
N HIS A 108 -1.66 0.70 18.31
CA HIS A 108 -2.62 0.16 17.35
C HIS A 108 -3.74 1.15 17.01
N GLY A 109 -4.10 1.23 15.71
CA GLY A 109 -5.15 2.09 15.19
C GLY A 109 -4.81 3.58 15.12
N MET A 110 -3.70 4.00 15.69
CA MET A 110 -3.24 5.40 15.75
C MET A 110 -1.72 5.47 15.78
N ALA A 111 -1.06 4.61 15.02
CA ALA A 111 0.40 4.59 15.00
C ALA A 111 0.98 5.82 14.29
N GLU A 112 2.11 6.27 14.77
CA GLU A 112 2.88 7.34 14.18
C GLU A 112 4.11 6.77 13.48
N ILE A 113 4.45 7.32 12.32
CA ILE A 113 5.68 6.93 11.61
C ILE A 113 6.87 7.50 12.36
N GLU A 114 7.75 6.62 12.82
CA GLU A 114 9.00 7.01 13.52
C GLU A 114 10.19 7.06 12.57
N GLU A 115 10.22 6.16 11.58
CA GLU A 115 11.32 6.04 10.63
C GLU A 115 10.81 5.42 9.32
N ILE A 116 11.41 5.80 8.20
CA ILE A 116 11.25 5.11 6.91
C ILE A 116 12.64 4.75 6.39
N THR A 117 12.99 3.47 6.43
CA THR A 117 14.28 2.99 5.92
C THR A 117 14.32 2.97 4.40
N GLY A 118 13.26 2.50 3.76
CA GLY A 118 13.06 2.56 2.32
C GLY A 118 14.07 1.78 1.47
N GLU A 119 14.83 0.86 2.05
CA GLU A 119 15.89 0.13 1.35
C GLU A 119 15.38 -0.63 0.12
N ARG A 120 14.34 -1.43 0.30
CA ARG A 120 13.75 -2.21 -0.81
C ARG A 120 13.09 -1.33 -1.87
N VAL A 121 12.58 -0.17 -1.47
CA VAL A 121 12.05 0.82 -2.43
C VAL A 121 13.18 1.37 -3.30
N ARG A 122 14.31 1.76 -2.70
CA ARG A 122 15.49 2.25 -3.43
C ARG A 122 16.06 1.19 -4.37
N GLU A 123 16.21 -0.04 -3.90
CA GLU A 123 16.66 -1.17 -4.73
C GLU A 123 15.78 -1.37 -5.97
N GLY A 124 14.47 -1.26 -5.81
CA GLY A 124 13.52 -1.35 -6.92
C GLY A 124 13.71 -0.22 -7.93
N ILE A 125 13.86 1.01 -7.44
CA ILE A 125 14.11 2.20 -8.26
C ILE A 125 15.41 2.03 -9.04
N GLU A 126 16.51 1.65 -8.40
CA GLU A 126 17.82 1.44 -9.00
C GLU A 126 17.80 0.37 -10.10
N LYS A 127 16.93 -0.62 -9.98
CA LYS A 127 16.69 -1.66 -10.99
C LYS A 127 15.71 -1.23 -12.09
N GLY A 128 15.28 0.03 -12.09
CA GLY A 128 14.35 0.59 -13.07
C GLY A 128 12.90 0.10 -12.94
N LYS A 129 12.55 -0.52 -11.82
CA LYS A 129 11.20 -1.08 -11.58
C LYS A 129 10.24 -0.03 -11.05
N ILE A 130 8.95 -0.24 -11.31
CA ILE A 130 7.88 0.47 -10.62
C ILE A 130 7.69 -0.18 -9.25
N VAL A 131 7.72 0.61 -8.19
CA VAL A 131 7.54 0.11 -6.82
C VAL A 131 6.17 0.54 -6.30
N ILE A 132 5.36 -0.41 -5.86
CA ILE A 132 4.04 -0.15 -5.29
C ILE A 132 4.09 -0.41 -3.79
N VAL A 133 3.63 0.53 -2.99
CA VAL A 133 3.64 0.45 -1.53
C VAL A 133 2.21 0.51 -0.99
N ALA A 134 1.89 -0.42 -0.11
CA ALA A 134 0.66 -0.35 0.67
C ALA A 134 0.74 0.83 1.64
N GLY A 135 -0.14 1.80 1.49
CA GLY A 135 -0.27 2.95 2.39
C GLY A 135 -0.93 2.58 3.73
N PHE A 136 -1.03 3.54 4.64
CA PHE A 136 -1.79 3.44 5.90
C PHE A 136 -1.27 2.42 6.92
N GLN A 137 -0.19 1.72 6.67
CA GLN A 137 0.31 0.64 7.51
C GLN A 137 1.82 0.68 7.67
N GLY A 138 2.29 0.11 8.77
CA GLY A 138 3.69 -0.07 9.06
C GLY A 138 3.92 -1.21 10.05
N VAL A 139 5.09 -1.24 10.62
CA VAL A 139 5.49 -2.26 11.61
C VAL A 139 6.24 -1.60 12.76
N ASN A 140 5.93 -2.02 13.98
CA ASN A 140 6.74 -1.61 15.13
C ASN A 140 8.06 -2.37 15.15
N LYS A 141 9.17 -1.68 15.38
CA LYS A 141 10.53 -2.23 15.31
C LYS A 141 10.79 -3.27 16.39
N GLU A 142 10.26 -3.06 17.58
CA GLU A 142 10.52 -3.93 18.73
C GLU A 142 9.57 -5.13 18.78
N THR A 143 8.28 -4.86 18.68
CA THR A 143 7.24 -5.89 18.81
C THR A 143 7.01 -6.68 17.53
N ARG A 144 7.43 -6.15 16.38
CA ARG A 144 7.16 -6.69 15.04
C ARG A 144 5.67 -6.71 14.70
N GLU A 145 4.86 -6.04 15.48
CA GLU A 145 3.42 -5.93 15.23
C GLU A 145 3.12 -4.99 14.07
N ILE A 146 2.15 -5.40 13.26
CA ILE A 146 1.60 -4.56 12.19
C ILE A 146 0.72 -3.51 12.83
N THR A 147 0.84 -2.28 12.37
CA THR A 147 0.09 -1.13 12.86
C THR A 147 -0.56 -0.38 11.71
N THR A 148 -1.68 0.26 11.98
CA THR A 148 -2.29 1.26 11.09
C THR A 148 -2.12 2.66 11.66
N LEU A 149 -2.01 3.61 10.75
CA LEU A 149 -1.77 5.03 11.05
C LEU A 149 -3.04 5.76 11.45
#